data_dabb9dfd7e8fdbc257295a8a0a6a03ee
#
_entry.id   dabb9dfd7e8fdbc257295a8a0a6a03ee
#
_cell.length_a   1.000
_cell.length_b   1.000
_cell.length_c   1.000
_cell.angle_alpha   90.00
_cell.angle_beta   90.00
_cell.angle_gamma   90.00
#
_symmetry.space_group_name_H-M   'P 1'
#
loop_
_entity.id
_entity.type
_entity.pdbx_description
1 polymer ?
#
loop_
_entity_poly.entity_id
_entity_poly.type
_entity_poly.pdbx_seq_one_letter_code
_entity_poly.pdbx_strand_id
1 'polypeptide(L)'
;IYTLDRETGELVSADKMADTVNWVKKVDLETGIPLRDPEFGTRMDHKGRDICPSAMGYHNQGHDSYDPKKERFYMGINHICMDWEPFMLPYRAGQFFVGATLSMYPGPKGDRQNYTGLGQVKSYDAITGKFDWEVMERFAVWGGTMATAGDLVFYGTLDGYMKARDSRDGKLVWKYRLPSGVIGHPMTYMHDGVQYVAIFYGVGGWPGVGLVFDLDDPTAGLGSVGAFKNIQHYTAMGGGVMVFSLDGKGAYDDPNHGEYAANTSAKPGASDSKDAGKAKAQ
;
A
#
# COMPACT_ATOMS: atom_id res chain seq x y z
N ILE A 1 -1.71 0.24 15.45
CA ILE A 1 -1.51 -1.17 15.87
C ILE A 1 -2.03 -1.27 17.30
N TYR A 2 -2.91 -2.21 17.56
CA TYR A 2 -3.43 -2.50 18.91
C TYR A 2 -2.90 -3.86 19.34
N THR A 3 -2.29 -3.92 20.51
CA THR A 3 -1.87 -5.17 21.13
C THR A 3 -2.82 -5.47 22.29
N LEU A 4 -3.49 -6.62 22.22
CA LEU A 4 -4.46 -7.05 23.21
C LEU A 4 -3.95 -8.31 23.91
N ASP A 5 -4.21 -8.42 25.20
CA ASP A 5 -4.11 -9.70 25.88
C ASP A 5 -5.14 -10.67 25.29
N ARG A 6 -4.68 -11.82 24.80
CA ARG A 6 -5.56 -12.75 24.07
C ARG A 6 -6.53 -13.51 24.96
N GLU A 7 -6.30 -13.57 26.27
CA GLU A 7 -7.17 -14.29 27.21
C GLU A 7 -8.25 -13.37 27.77
N THR A 8 -7.88 -12.11 28.06
CA THR A 8 -8.78 -11.14 28.71
C THR A 8 -9.37 -10.13 27.74
N GLY A 9 -8.72 -9.89 26.59
CA GLY A 9 -9.05 -8.80 25.66
C GLY A 9 -8.60 -7.42 26.15
N GLU A 10 -7.83 -7.33 27.23
CA GLU A 10 -7.30 -6.09 27.75
C GLU A 10 -6.33 -5.43 26.75
N LEU A 11 -6.43 -4.11 26.61
CA LEU A 11 -5.55 -3.35 25.75
C LEU A 11 -4.19 -3.14 26.40
N VAL A 12 -3.16 -3.77 25.85
CA VAL A 12 -1.78 -3.67 26.31
C VAL A 12 -1.08 -2.44 25.74
N SER A 13 -1.22 -2.20 24.43
CA SER A 13 -0.65 -1.02 23.76
C SER A 13 -1.48 -0.58 22.55
N ALA A 14 -1.26 0.67 22.12
CA ALA A 14 -1.83 1.23 20.89
C ALA A 14 -0.80 2.15 20.24
N ASP A 15 -0.16 1.66 19.19
CA ASP A 15 0.96 2.31 18.53
C ASP A 15 0.57 2.85 17.15
N LYS A 16 1.12 3.98 16.74
CA LYS A 16 0.91 4.53 15.39
C LYS A 16 1.68 3.71 14.36
N MET A 17 1.05 3.34 13.26
CA MET A 17 1.73 2.70 12.12
C MET A 17 2.65 3.67 11.37
N ALA A 18 2.35 4.97 11.41
CA ALA A 18 3.15 6.02 10.80
C ALA A 18 2.95 7.35 11.55
N ASP A 19 3.95 8.21 11.51
CA ASP A 19 3.95 9.53 12.18
C ASP A 19 2.89 10.47 11.62
N THR A 20 2.48 10.24 10.37
CA THR A 20 1.48 11.05 9.67
C THR A 20 0.04 10.81 10.10
N VAL A 21 -0.25 9.86 11.02
CA VAL A 21 -1.59 9.67 11.59
C VAL A 21 -2.03 10.95 12.32
N ASN A 22 -3.12 11.59 11.85
CA ASN A 22 -3.57 12.88 12.39
C ASN A 22 -5.03 12.89 12.93
N TRP A 23 -5.88 11.92 12.55
CA TRP A 23 -7.26 11.86 13.01
C TRP A 23 -7.41 11.55 14.50
N VAL A 24 -6.34 11.06 15.14
CA VAL A 24 -6.28 10.67 16.55
C VAL A 24 -5.01 11.22 17.20
N LYS A 25 -5.16 11.82 18.35
CA LYS A 25 -4.05 12.33 19.17
C LYS A 25 -3.37 11.21 19.94
N LYS A 26 -4.18 10.40 20.61
CA LYS A 26 -3.78 9.21 21.36
C LYS A 26 -4.96 8.27 21.56
N VAL A 27 -4.68 7.03 21.94
CA VAL A 27 -5.67 6.10 22.47
C VAL A 27 -5.55 6.09 23.99
N ASP A 28 -6.67 6.17 24.68
CA ASP A 28 -6.74 5.93 26.11
C ASP A 28 -6.59 4.45 26.38
N LEU A 29 -5.55 4.04 27.11
CA LEU A 29 -5.25 2.62 27.29
C LEU A 29 -6.17 1.91 28.28
N GLU A 30 -6.84 2.66 29.18
CA GLU A 30 -7.79 2.07 30.13
C GLU A 30 -9.13 1.74 29.46
N THR A 31 -9.56 2.62 28.54
CA THR A 31 -10.87 2.49 27.89
C THR A 31 -10.80 1.98 26.45
N GLY A 32 -9.64 1.99 25.84
CA GLY A 32 -9.44 1.68 24.41
C GLY A 32 -9.99 2.77 23.46
N ILE A 33 -10.49 3.90 23.99
CA ILE A 33 -11.14 4.92 23.19
C ILE A 33 -10.12 5.89 22.60
N PRO A 34 -10.12 6.08 21.25
CA PRO A 34 -9.25 7.05 20.62
C PRO A 34 -9.70 8.49 20.90
N LEU A 35 -8.81 9.33 21.39
CA LEU A 35 -9.00 10.78 21.50
C LEU A 35 -8.85 11.38 20.09
N ARG A 36 -9.97 11.51 19.40
CA ARG A 36 -10.02 12.01 18.02
C ARG A 36 -9.69 13.50 17.94
N ASP A 37 -9.05 13.91 16.84
CA ASP A 37 -8.92 15.31 16.49
C ASP A 37 -10.13 15.76 15.65
N PRO A 38 -10.96 16.73 16.12
CA PRO A 38 -12.13 17.17 15.41
C PRO A 38 -11.84 17.80 14.04
N GLU A 39 -10.65 18.36 13.84
CA GLU A 39 -10.23 18.98 12.57
C GLU A 39 -10.18 17.95 11.44
N PHE A 40 -9.75 16.72 11.77
CA PHE A 40 -9.63 15.62 10.81
C PHE A 40 -10.82 14.64 10.85
N GLY A 41 -11.92 15.06 11.45
CA GLY A 41 -13.15 14.25 11.53
C GLY A 41 -13.98 14.31 10.25
N THR A 42 -14.59 13.18 9.89
CA THR A 42 -15.54 13.09 8.76
C THR A 42 -16.96 13.31 9.28
N ARG A 43 -17.53 14.49 9.04
CA ARG A 43 -18.88 14.88 9.47
C ARG A 43 -19.62 15.59 8.34
N MET A 44 -20.95 15.59 8.38
CA MET A 44 -21.80 16.23 7.35
C MET A 44 -21.66 17.75 7.31
N ASP A 45 -21.28 18.38 8.42
CA ASP A 45 -21.11 19.82 8.57
C ASP A 45 -19.65 20.27 8.38
N HIS A 46 -18.76 19.38 7.96
CA HIS A 46 -17.33 19.65 7.92
C HIS A 46 -16.67 19.05 6.67
N LYS A 47 -15.94 19.89 5.94
CA LYS A 47 -15.05 19.44 4.85
C LYS A 47 -13.69 19.13 5.44
N GLY A 48 -13.39 17.85 5.62
CA GLY A 48 -12.09 17.39 6.09
C GLY A 48 -11.02 17.59 5.03
N ARG A 49 -9.84 18.01 5.45
CA ARG A 49 -8.65 18.19 4.59
C ARG A 49 -7.46 17.48 5.17
N ASP A 50 -6.64 16.92 4.29
CA ASP A 50 -5.40 16.20 4.66
C ASP A 50 -5.58 15.15 5.76
N ILE A 51 -6.70 14.43 5.74
CA ILE A 51 -6.96 13.35 6.70
C ILE A 51 -6.01 12.18 6.38
N CYS A 52 -5.19 11.78 7.34
CA CYS A 52 -4.25 10.68 7.23
C CYS A 52 -4.45 9.64 8.35
N PRO A 53 -4.57 8.36 7.98
CA PRO A 53 -4.68 7.81 6.63
C PRO A 53 -5.98 8.19 5.93
N SER A 54 -6.02 7.92 4.63
CA SER A 54 -7.24 7.97 3.83
C SER A 54 -8.22 6.86 4.23
N ALA A 55 -9.38 6.80 3.54
CA ALA A 55 -10.34 5.71 3.68
C ALA A 55 -9.75 4.32 3.34
N MET A 56 -8.61 4.25 2.66
CA MET A 56 -7.87 3.00 2.42
C MET A 56 -7.13 2.48 3.66
N GLY A 57 -6.97 3.29 4.70
CA GLY A 57 -6.10 2.98 5.84
C GLY A 57 -4.61 3.04 5.49
N TYR A 58 -3.72 2.90 6.46
CA TYR A 58 -2.29 2.63 6.21
C TYR A 58 -2.05 1.18 5.82
N HIS A 59 -2.92 0.30 6.23
CA HIS A 59 -2.93 -1.11 5.95
C HIS A 59 -4.35 -1.51 5.55
N ASN A 60 -4.51 -2.41 4.58
CA ASN A 60 -5.82 -2.83 4.11
C ASN A 60 -5.93 -4.36 4.08
N GLN A 61 -5.96 -4.96 2.91
CA GLN A 61 -6.19 -6.41 2.75
C GLN A 61 -4.91 -7.24 2.83
N GLY A 62 -3.73 -6.60 2.75
CA GLY A 62 -2.46 -7.29 2.82
C GLY A 62 -2.29 -8.02 4.15
N HIS A 63 -1.70 -9.21 4.15
CA HIS A 63 -1.41 -9.95 5.37
C HIS A 63 -0.02 -9.60 5.87
N ASP A 64 0.10 -9.36 7.16
CA ASP A 64 1.39 -9.23 7.82
C ASP A 64 1.95 -10.62 8.12
N SER A 65 3.27 -10.72 8.13
CA SER A 65 3.94 -11.94 8.57
C SER A 65 4.62 -11.73 9.92
N TYR A 66 4.62 -12.79 10.73
CA TYR A 66 5.23 -12.80 12.05
C TYR A 66 6.36 -13.83 12.11
N ASP A 67 7.52 -13.41 12.60
CA ASP A 67 8.65 -14.29 12.93
C ASP A 67 8.66 -14.55 14.44
N PRO A 68 8.25 -15.76 14.89
CA PRO A 68 8.17 -16.06 16.33
C PRO A 68 9.53 -16.19 17.01
N LYS A 69 10.63 -16.35 16.25
CA LYS A 69 11.99 -16.41 16.83
C LYS A 69 12.54 -15.04 17.14
N LYS A 70 12.16 -14.06 16.32
CA LYS A 70 12.61 -12.66 16.45
C LYS A 70 11.57 -11.79 17.14
N GLU A 71 10.33 -12.29 17.29
CA GLU A 71 9.18 -11.54 17.82
C GLU A 71 8.91 -10.27 16.99
N ARG A 72 8.97 -10.42 15.65
CA ARG A 72 8.83 -9.34 14.69
C ARG A 72 7.66 -9.55 13.76
N PHE A 73 6.87 -8.51 13.56
CA PHE A 73 5.94 -8.40 12.45
C PHE A 73 6.61 -7.66 11.29
N TYR A 74 6.35 -8.14 10.08
CA TYR A 74 6.72 -7.44 8.83
C TYR A 74 5.45 -7.00 8.15
N MET A 75 5.34 -5.71 7.87
CA MET A 75 4.12 -5.06 7.41
C MET A 75 4.33 -4.30 6.12
N GLY A 76 3.38 -4.46 5.18
CA GLY A 76 3.28 -3.57 4.03
C GLY A 76 2.28 -2.46 4.31
N ILE A 77 2.69 -1.19 4.19
CA ILE A 77 1.80 -0.05 4.44
C ILE A 77 1.78 0.93 3.27
N ASN A 78 0.82 1.83 3.31
CA ASN A 78 0.71 2.93 2.35
C ASN A 78 0.63 4.28 3.06
N HIS A 79 1.08 5.33 2.39
CA HIS A 79 1.03 6.72 2.85
C HIS A 79 0.07 7.52 1.97
N ILE A 80 -1.22 7.17 2.04
CA ILE A 80 -2.29 7.85 1.30
C ILE A 80 -3.13 8.67 2.28
N CYS A 81 -3.26 9.96 1.99
CA CYS A 81 -4.15 10.87 2.71
C CYS A 81 -5.36 11.22 1.85
N MET A 82 -6.36 11.89 2.41
CA MET A 82 -7.56 12.27 1.67
C MET A 82 -8.10 13.63 2.08
N ASP A 83 -8.80 14.26 1.12
CA ASP A 83 -9.79 15.27 1.39
C ASP A 83 -11.19 14.62 1.38
N TRP A 84 -12.03 15.05 2.29
CA TRP A 84 -13.40 14.58 2.45
C TRP A 84 -14.38 15.73 2.26
N GLU A 85 -15.28 15.60 1.29
CA GLU A 85 -16.34 16.56 1.05
C GLU A 85 -17.71 15.89 1.09
N PRO A 86 -18.49 16.05 2.18
CA PRO A 86 -19.78 15.40 2.34
C PRO A 86 -20.86 16.05 1.48
N PHE A 87 -21.82 15.24 1.06
CA PHE A 87 -23.06 15.69 0.43
C PHE A 87 -24.25 14.81 0.82
N MET A 88 -25.45 15.38 0.77
CA MET A 88 -26.67 14.64 1.05
C MET A 88 -26.97 13.69 -0.11
N LEU A 89 -27.15 12.42 0.21
CA LEU A 89 -27.55 11.39 -0.74
C LEU A 89 -28.75 10.62 -0.18
N PRO A 90 -29.92 10.59 -0.88
CA PRO A 90 -31.02 9.76 -0.45
C PRO A 90 -30.69 8.27 -0.65
N TYR A 91 -30.98 7.48 0.36
CA TYR A 91 -30.82 6.04 0.26
C TYR A 91 -31.74 5.46 -0.84
N ARG A 92 -31.17 4.65 -1.71
CA ARG A 92 -31.90 3.85 -2.71
C ARG A 92 -31.36 2.42 -2.69
N ALA A 93 -32.23 1.45 -2.46
CA ALA A 93 -31.86 0.05 -2.42
C ALA A 93 -31.15 -0.37 -3.72
N GLY A 94 -30.06 -1.13 -3.61
CA GLY A 94 -29.27 -1.60 -4.75
C GLY A 94 -28.37 -0.54 -5.40
N GLN A 95 -28.31 0.67 -4.88
CA GLN A 95 -27.39 1.71 -5.35
C GLN A 95 -26.26 1.94 -4.36
N PHE A 96 -25.15 2.40 -4.91
CA PHE A 96 -23.99 2.76 -4.10
C PHE A 96 -24.28 3.98 -3.22
N PHE A 97 -23.96 3.87 -1.92
CA PHE A 97 -24.32 4.87 -0.92
C PHE A 97 -23.11 5.25 -0.07
N VAL A 98 -22.40 6.34 -0.42
CA VAL A 98 -21.25 6.85 0.34
C VAL A 98 -21.54 8.24 0.93
N GLY A 99 -22.19 9.14 0.20
CA GLY A 99 -22.53 10.47 0.67
C GLY A 99 -21.35 11.42 0.83
N ALA A 100 -20.25 11.15 0.11
CA ALA A 100 -19.09 12.03 0.09
C ALA A 100 -18.28 11.89 -1.21
N THR A 101 -17.64 12.98 -1.60
CA THR A 101 -16.52 12.95 -2.56
C THR A 101 -15.21 12.79 -1.78
N LEU A 102 -14.38 11.86 -2.22
CA LEU A 102 -13.05 11.63 -1.69
C LEU A 102 -12.02 11.99 -2.75
N SER A 103 -11.06 12.82 -2.38
CA SER A 103 -9.83 13.01 -3.17
C SER A 103 -8.68 12.40 -2.39
N MET A 104 -8.07 11.35 -2.94
CA MET A 104 -6.95 10.68 -2.29
C MET A 104 -5.64 10.99 -3.02
N TYR A 105 -4.56 11.05 -2.27
CA TYR A 105 -3.25 11.43 -2.78
C TYR A 105 -2.13 10.96 -1.86
N PRO A 106 -0.88 10.84 -2.39
CA PRO A 106 0.29 10.48 -1.60
C PRO A 106 0.58 11.50 -0.49
N GLY A 107 0.69 11.03 0.75
CA GLY A 107 1.13 11.79 1.91
C GLY A 107 0.32 13.04 2.24
N PRO A 108 0.71 13.81 3.26
CA PRO A 108 0.18 15.14 3.53
C PRO A 108 0.47 16.13 2.39
N LYS A 109 -0.28 17.22 2.34
CA LYS A 109 -0.02 18.33 1.39
C LYS A 109 1.43 18.79 1.47
N GLY A 110 2.13 18.71 0.36
CA GLY A 110 3.56 19.00 0.25
C GLY A 110 4.33 17.92 -0.50
N ASP A 111 4.00 16.66 -0.30
CA ASP A 111 4.64 15.53 -0.98
C ASP A 111 3.91 15.05 -2.25
N ARG A 112 2.83 15.72 -2.62
CA ARG A 112 1.99 15.36 -3.78
C ARG A 112 2.73 15.31 -5.12
N GLN A 113 3.88 15.97 -5.23
CA GLN A 113 4.60 16.08 -6.49
C GLN A 113 5.59 14.94 -6.74
N ASN A 114 5.99 14.21 -5.71
CA ASN A 114 7.08 13.26 -5.87
C ASN A 114 6.67 11.81 -6.02
N TYR A 115 5.45 11.41 -5.75
CA TYR A 115 4.96 10.01 -5.85
C TYR A 115 6.01 8.93 -5.51
N THR A 116 7.05 9.32 -4.80
CA THR A 116 8.12 8.46 -4.33
C THR A 116 7.87 8.16 -2.86
N GLY A 117 7.77 6.87 -2.54
CA GLY A 117 7.53 6.49 -1.16
C GLY A 117 6.07 6.56 -0.74
N LEU A 118 5.15 6.25 -1.65
CA LEU A 118 3.75 6.05 -1.33
C LEU A 118 3.53 4.79 -0.52
N GLY A 119 4.40 3.80 -0.66
CA GLY A 119 4.42 2.55 0.10
C GLY A 119 5.62 2.45 1.02
N GLN A 120 5.53 1.56 1.98
CA GLN A 120 6.60 1.25 2.90
C GLN A 120 6.50 -0.20 3.38
N VAL A 121 7.63 -0.85 3.60
CA VAL A 121 7.69 -2.11 4.34
C VAL A 121 8.45 -1.85 5.63
N LYS A 122 7.91 -2.35 6.73
CA LYS A 122 8.44 -2.13 8.09
C LYS A 122 8.63 -3.44 8.83
N SER A 123 9.63 -3.45 9.71
CA SER A 123 9.75 -4.44 10.78
C SER A 123 9.30 -3.81 12.10
N TYR A 124 8.33 -4.43 12.77
CA TYR A 124 7.77 -3.98 14.04
C TYR A 124 8.11 -4.98 15.13
N ASP A 125 8.76 -4.51 16.18
CA ASP A 125 9.06 -5.27 17.39
C ASP A 125 7.79 -5.37 18.25
N ALA A 126 7.24 -6.55 18.34
CA ALA A 126 6.00 -6.82 19.09
C ALA A 126 6.14 -6.61 20.60
N ILE A 127 7.37 -6.66 21.14
CA ILE A 127 7.63 -6.52 22.57
C ILE A 127 7.82 -5.06 22.97
N THR A 128 8.58 -4.30 22.17
CA THR A 128 8.90 -2.91 22.49
C THR A 128 7.97 -1.89 21.88
N GLY A 129 7.11 -2.30 20.91
CA GLY A 129 6.22 -1.41 20.17
C GLY A 129 6.96 -0.47 19.20
N LYS A 130 8.18 -0.81 18.77
CA LYS A 130 9.01 0.05 17.93
C LYS A 130 9.28 -0.58 16.56
N PHE A 131 9.57 0.28 15.59
CA PHE A 131 10.05 -0.15 14.27
C PHE A 131 11.58 -0.27 14.29
N ASP A 132 12.10 -1.44 13.86
CA ASP A 132 13.55 -1.68 13.76
C ASP A 132 14.11 -1.10 12.47
N TRP A 133 13.40 -1.33 11.36
CA TRP A 133 13.76 -0.80 10.05
C TRP A 133 12.53 -0.50 9.20
N GLU A 134 12.72 0.40 8.25
CA GLU A 134 11.70 0.88 7.34
C GLU A 134 12.30 1.07 5.95
N VAL A 135 11.60 0.64 4.91
CA VAL A 135 12.04 0.82 3.52
C VAL A 135 10.90 1.34 2.68
N MET A 136 11.17 2.41 1.93
CA MET A 136 10.17 3.04 1.08
C MET A 136 10.01 2.29 -0.23
N GLU A 137 8.76 2.24 -0.72
CA GLU A 137 8.36 1.72 -2.01
C GLU A 137 7.63 2.81 -2.81
N ARG A 138 7.69 2.70 -4.14
CA ARG A 138 7.10 3.71 -5.03
C ARG A 138 5.59 3.84 -4.84
N PHE A 139 4.89 2.72 -4.85
CA PHE A 139 3.45 2.63 -4.62
C PHE A 139 3.17 1.93 -3.31
N ALA A 140 1.92 2.03 -2.84
CA ALA A 140 1.42 1.29 -1.70
C ALA A 140 1.82 -0.21 -1.81
N VAL A 141 2.29 -0.80 -0.72
CA VAL A 141 2.50 -2.24 -0.64
C VAL A 141 1.16 -2.87 -0.29
N TRP A 142 0.40 -3.21 -1.34
CA TRP A 142 -0.99 -3.64 -1.21
C TRP A 142 -1.11 -5.15 -0.96
N GLY A 143 -0.19 -5.92 -1.50
CA GLY A 143 -0.04 -7.34 -1.18
C GLY A 143 0.61 -7.53 0.19
N GLY A 144 0.43 -8.70 0.76
CA GLY A 144 1.01 -9.03 2.05
C GLY A 144 2.50 -9.32 2.00
N THR A 145 3.05 -9.57 3.17
CA THR A 145 4.42 -10.03 3.36
C THR A 145 4.47 -11.51 3.75
N MET A 146 5.61 -12.15 3.56
CA MET A 146 5.88 -13.53 3.99
C MET A 146 7.29 -13.61 4.56
N ALA A 147 7.41 -13.84 5.87
CA ALA A 147 8.68 -14.12 6.51
C ALA A 147 9.04 -15.60 6.42
N THR A 148 10.33 -15.90 6.31
CA THR A 148 10.84 -17.27 6.28
C THR A 148 11.86 -17.52 7.39
N ALA A 149 12.03 -18.78 7.78
CA ALA A 149 13.04 -19.18 8.75
C ALA A 149 14.50 -18.94 8.29
N GLY A 150 14.71 -18.62 7.01
CA GLY A 150 16.00 -18.26 6.41
C GLY A 150 16.29 -16.76 6.41
N ASP A 151 15.67 -16.01 7.31
CA ASP A 151 15.89 -14.55 7.49
C ASP A 151 15.50 -13.70 6.26
N LEU A 152 14.51 -14.12 5.48
CA LEU A 152 14.00 -13.38 4.34
C LEU A 152 12.55 -12.96 4.56
N VAL A 153 12.23 -11.75 4.09
CA VAL A 153 10.86 -11.23 3.96
C VAL A 153 10.56 -11.02 2.48
N PHE A 154 9.57 -11.74 1.99
CA PHE A 154 9.08 -11.62 0.61
C PHE A 154 7.82 -10.76 0.55
N TYR A 155 7.69 -9.98 -0.51
CA TYR A 155 6.49 -9.20 -0.83
C TYR A 155 6.47 -8.80 -2.29
N GLY A 156 5.28 -8.49 -2.79
CA GLY A 156 5.08 -7.95 -4.13
C GLY A 156 4.79 -6.46 -4.11
N THR A 157 5.10 -5.76 -5.19
CA THR A 157 4.86 -4.32 -5.35
C THR A 157 3.91 -4.03 -6.50
N LEU A 158 3.15 -2.94 -6.44
CA LEU A 158 2.22 -2.54 -7.49
C LEU A 158 2.93 -2.16 -8.80
N ASP A 159 4.18 -1.74 -8.74
CA ASP A 159 5.01 -1.53 -9.93
C ASP A 159 5.65 -2.81 -10.48
N GLY A 160 5.15 -3.98 -10.07
CA GLY A 160 5.41 -5.27 -10.70
C GLY A 160 6.73 -5.94 -10.31
N TYR A 161 7.13 -5.87 -9.05
CA TYR A 161 8.27 -6.63 -8.57
C TYR A 161 7.88 -7.60 -7.45
N MET A 162 8.43 -8.80 -7.51
CA MET A 162 8.62 -9.65 -6.34
C MET A 162 9.97 -9.29 -5.72
N LYS A 163 10.01 -9.06 -4.41
CA LYS A 163 11.21 -8.67 -3.68
C LYS A 163 11.42 -9.59 -2.48
N ALA A 164 12.70 -9.85 -2.18
CA ALA A 164 13.13 -10.46 -0.93
C ALA A 164 14.10 -9.51 -0.20
N ARG A 165 13.84 -9.30 1.08
CA ARG A 165 14.68 -8.48 1.95
C ARG A 165 15.21 -9.30 3.11
N ASP A 166 16.39 -8.94 3.60
CA ASP A 166 16.90 -9.44 4.87
C ASP A 166 15.99 -8.96 5.99
N SER A 167 15.47 -9.90 6.77
CA SER A 167 14.51 -9.60 7.84
C SER A 167 15.12 -8.83 9.02
N ARG A 168 16.45 -8.80 9.12
CA ARG A 168 17.18 -8.17 10.23
C ARG A 168 17.38 -6.66 10.05
N ASP A 169 17.56 -6.20 8.80
CA ASP A 169 17.92 -4.81 8.49
C ASP A 169 17.17 -4.20 7.29
N GLY A 170 16.27 -4.97 6.66
CA GLY A 170 15.50 -4.51 5.51
C GLY A 170 16.27 -4.39 4.20
N LYS A 171 17.54 -4.84 4.16
CA LYS A 171 18.37 -4.76 2.96
C LYS A 171 17.79 -5.60 1.83
N LEU A 172 17.72 -5.03 0.61
CA LEU A 172 17.28 -5.77 -0.57
C LEU A 172 18.29 -6.85 -0.92
N VAL A 173 17.83 -8.11 -0.88
CA VAL A 173 18.64 -9.30 -1.24
C VAL A 173 18.38 -9.73 -2.68
N TRP A 174 17.11 -9.70 -3.09
CA TRP A 174 16.70 -10.14 -4.42
C TRP A 174 15.44 -9.42 -4.88
N LYS A 175 15.31 -9.25 -6.19
CA LYS A 175 14.09 -8.78 -6.84
C LYS A 175 13.93 -9.41 -8.22
N TYR A 176 12.69 -9.62 -8.62
CA TYR A 176 12.33 -10.13 -9.93
C TYR A 176 11.18 -9.32 -10.53
N ARG A 177 11.28 -9.01 -11.82
CA ARG A 177 10.20 -8.29 -12.53
C ARG A 177 9.12 -9.27 -12.93
N LEU A 178 7.87 -8.94 -12.58
CA LEU A 178 6.66 -9.66 -12.95
C LEU A 178 5.94 -8.95 -14.09
N PRO A 179 5.07 -9.66 -14.85
CA PRO A 179 4.34 -9.06 -15.96
C PRO A 179 3.32 -7.99 -15.56
N SER A 180 2.87 -7.99 -14.32
CA SER A 180 1.93 -7.02 -13.76
C SER A 180 2.28 -6.70 -12.32
N GLY A 181 1.63 -5.68 -11.76
CA GLY A 181 1.71 -5.36 -10.34
C GLY A 181 1.16 -6.48 -9.47
N VAL A 182 1.37 -6.37 -8.17
CA VAL A 182 1.04 -7.41 -7.21
C VAL A 182 0.10 -6.86 -6.14
N ILE A 183 -1.05 -7.52 -5.97
CA ILE A 183 -1.95 -7.36 -4.83
C ILE A 183 -2.14 -8.68 -4.08
N GLY A 184 -1.57 -9.77 -4.61
CA GLY A 184 -1.59 -11.09 -4.00
C GLY A 184 -0.52 -11.25 -2.92
N HIS A 185 -0.68 -12.30 -2.11
CA HIS A 185 0.28 -12.64 -1.05
C HIS A 185 1.30 -13.64 -1.56
N PRO A 186 2.59 -13.50 -1.20
CA PRO A 186 3.56 -14.56 -1.41
C PRO A 186 3.22 -15.77 -0.52
N MET A 187 3.53 -16.95 -1.03
CA MET A 187 3.39 -18.20 -0.30
C MET A 187 4.61 -19.07 -0.52
N THR A 188 4.91 -19.97 0.40
CA THR A 188 6.00 -20.95 0.26
C THR A 188 5.51 -22.35 0.58
N TYR A 189 6.06 -23.33 -0.13
CA TYR A 189 5.77 -24.75 0.06
C TYR A 189 6.95 -25.63 -0.29
N MET A 190 6.94 -26.86 0.19
CA MET A 190 7.93 -27.88 -0.15
C MET A 190 7.32 -28.89 -1.12
N HIS A 191 8.07 -29.27 -2.14
CA HIS A 191 7.73 -30.36 -3.05
C HIS A 191 9.00 -31.13 -3.41
N ASP A 192 9.01 -32.43 -3.19
CA ASP A 192 10.16 -33.33 -3.44
C ASP A 192 11.50 -32.81 -2.85
N GLY A 193 11.42 -32.28 -1.61
CA GLY A 193 12.60 -31.75 -0.91
C GLY A 193 13.10 -30.40 -1.38
N VAL A 194 12.44 -29.78 -2.37
CA VAL A 194 12.75 -28.43 -2.88
C VAL A 194 11.75 -27.42 -2.33
N GLN A 195 12.26 -26.28 -1.84
CA GLN A 195 11.43 -25.16 -1.44
C GLN A 195 11.07 -24.29 -2.64
N TYR A 196 9.78 -23.97 -2.75
CA TYR A 196 9.23 -23.06 -3.74
C TYR A 196 8.64 -21.84 -3.05
N VAL A 197 8.75 -20.69 -3.72
CA VAL A 197 8.06 -19.44 -3.38
C VAL A 197 7.16 -19.09 -4.55
N ALA A 198 5.89 -18.90 -4.30
CA ALA A 198 4.90 -18.56 -5.32
C ALA A 198 4.20 -17.24 -4.99
N ILE A 199 3.79 -16.52 -6.03
CA ILE A 199 3.03 -15.29 -5.92
C ILE A 199 2.02 -15.17 -7.04
N PHE A 200 0.81 -14.74 -6.70
CA PHE A 200 -0.16 -14.26 -7.69
C PHE A 200 0.18 -12.82 -8.04
N TYR A 201 0.37 -12.56 -9.32
CA TYR A 201 0.52 -11.20 -9.82
C TYR A 201 -0.71 -10.76 -10.60
N GLY A 202 -0.98 -9.49 -10.62
CA GLY A 202 -2.11 -8.82 -11.25
C GLY A 202 -2.51 -7.61 -10.43
N VAL A 203 -2.95 -6.54 -11.10
CA VAL A 203 -3.49 -5.35 -10.46
C VAL A 203 -5.01 -5.38 -10.58
N GLY A 204 -5.68 -5.21 -9.45
CA GLY A 204 -7.13 -5.19 -9.37
C GLY A 204 -7.59 -4.54 -8.08
N GLY A 205 -8.84 -4.75 -7.70
CA GLY A 205 -9.42 -4.12 -6.53
C GLY A 205 -9.33 -2.60 -6.60
N TRP A 206 -9.26 -1.95 -5.48
CA TRP A 206 -9.21 -0.49 -5.40
C TRP A 206 -7.99 0.13 -6.13
N PRO A 207 -6.75 -0.39 -5.99
CA PRO A 207 -5.60 0.13 -6.75
C PRO A 207 -5.76 0.06 -8.27
N GLY A 208 -6.53 -0.90 -8.78
CA GLY A 208 -6.71 -1.12 -10.22
C GLY A 208 -7.85 -0.34 -10.87
N VAL A 209 -8.67 0.38 -10.11
CA VAL A 209 -9.90 1.03 -10.64
C VAL A 209 -9.59 1.95 -11.82
N GLY A 210 -8.57 2.80 -11.71
CA GLY A 210 -8.18 3.70 -12.81
C GLY A 210 -7.76 2.95 -14.07
N LEU A 211 -7.00 1.86 -13.92
CA LEU A 211 -6.54 1.05 -15.06
C LEU A 211 -7.69 0.27 -15.73
N VAL A 212 -8.58 -0.32 -14.92
CA VAL A 212 -9.67 -1.19 -15.42
C VAL A 212 -10.69 -0.39 -16.22
N PHE A 213 -10.99 0.82 -15.80
CA PHE A 213 -12.05 1.65 -16.38
C PHE A 213 -11.53 2.86 -17.17
N ASP A 214 -10.21 2.94 -17.39
CA ASP A 214 -9.56 4.05 -18.10
C ASP A 214 -9.98 5.42 -17.55
N LEU A 215 -9.88 5.58 -16.21
CA LEU A 215 -10.30 6.78 -15.50
C LEU A 215 -9.09 7.66 -15.19
N ASP A 216 -9.24 8.96 -15.40
CA ASP A 216 -8.22 10.00 -15.15
C ASP A 216 -8.64 11.05 -14.11
N ASP A 217 -9.96 11.15 -13.80
CA ASP A 217 -10.45 12.05 -12.74
C ASP A 217 -9.94 11.58 -11.37
N PRO A 218 -9.15 12.41 -10.64
CA PRO A 218 -8.59 12.05 -9.35
C PRO A 218 -9.62 11.68 -8.28
N THR A 219 -10.87 12.11 -8.42
CA THR A 219 -11.95 11.78 -7.47
C THR A 219 -12.68 10.50 -7.83
N ALA A 220 -12.48 9.98 -9.03
CA ALA A 220 -13.10 8.74 -9.48
C ALA A 220 -12.64 7.54 -8.63
N GLY A 221 -13.49 6.49 -8.61
CA GLY A 221 -13.24 5.30 -7.82
C GLY A 221 -13.07 5.58 -6.33
N LEU A 222 -13.81 6.55 -5.79
CA LEU A 222 -13.68 7.05 -4.41
C LEU A 222 -12.26 7.57 -4.11
N GLY A 223 -11.68 8.32 -5.06
CA GLY A 223 -10.35 8.91 -4.92
C GLY A 223 -9.20 7.96 -5.26
N SER A 224 -9.47 6.71 -5.63
CA SER A 224 -8.43 5.74 -5.99
C SER A 224 -7.58 6.20 -7.17
N VAL A 225 -8.19 6.80 -8.20
CA VAL A 225 -7.46 7.31 -9.37
C VAL A 225 -6.42 8.34 -8.96
N GLY A 226 -6.75 9.24 -8.04
CA GLY A 226 -5.80 10.21 -7.50
C GLY A 226 -4.69 9.58 -6.65
N ALA A 227 -5.04 8.57 -5.84
CA ALA A 227 -4.10 7.86 -4.99
C ALA A 227 -3.03 7.09 -5.78
N PHE A 228 -3.43 6.48 -6.89
CA PHE A 228 -2.55 5.65 -7.73
C PHE A 228 -2.26 6.29 -9.09
N LYS A 229 -2.26 7.62 -9.15
CA LYS A 229 -1.91 8.38 -10.36
C LYS A 229 -0.59 7.87 -10.95
N ASN A 230 -0.54 7.75 -12.27
CA ASN A 230 0.61 7.27 -13.03
C ASN A 230 0.95 5.76 -12.87
N ILE A 231 0.15 4.96 -12.19
CA ILE A 231 0.41 3.53 -12.05
C ILE A 231 0.49 2.82 -13.41
N GLN A 232 -0.27 3.29 -14.41
CA GLN A 232 -0.26 2.77 -15.79
C GLN A 232 1.10 2.86 -16.48
N HIS A 233 2.01 3.72 -16.01
CA HIS A 233 3.37 3.82 -16.54
C HIS A 233 4.34 2.79 -15.97
N TYR A 234 3.90 2.00 -14.98
CA TYR A 234 4.74 1.05 -14.24
C TYR A 234 4.23 -0.38 -14.30
N THR A 235 2.96 -0.56 -14.60
CA THR A 235 2.33 -1.87 -14.64
C THR A 235 1.23 -1.91 -15.68
N ALA A 236 0.87 -3.11 -16.13
CA ALA A 236 -0.23 -3.36 -17.04
C ALA A 236 -1.29 -4.24 -16.37
N MET A 237 -2.48 -4.25 -16.97
CA MET A 237 -3.51 -5.23 -16.65
C MET A 237 -3.05 -6.63 -17.05
N GLY A 238 -3.48 -7.61 -16.31
CA GLY A 238 -3.17 -9.01 -16.50
C GLY A 238 -2.97 -9.70 -15.16
N GLY A 239 -2.91 -11.01 -15.16
CA GLY A 239 -2.72 -11.77 -13.94
C GLY A 239 -2.23 -13.19 -14.20
N GLY A 240 -1.58 -13.78 -13.21
CA GLY A 240 -1.08 -15.13 -13.26
C GLY A 240 -0.40 -15.52 -11.96
N VAL A 241 0.26 -16.67 -12.00
CA VAL A 241 1.07 -17.20 -10.89
C VAL A 241 2.52 -17.29 -11.36
N MET A 242 3.42 -16.81 -10.54
CA MET A 242 4.87 -17.02 -10.72
C MET A 242 5.40 -17.86 -9.56
N VAL A 243 6.21 -18.86 -9.90
CA VAL A 243 6.80 -19.79 -8.94
C VAL A 243 8.32 -19.74 -9.07
N PHE A 244 8.99 -19.63 -7.95
CA PHE A 244 10.45 -19.55 -7.85
C PHE A 244 11.00 -20.69 -7.02
N SER A 245 12.20 -21.15 -7.38
CA SER A 245 13.05 -21.98 -6.54
C SER A 245 14.50 -21.51 -6.63
N LEU A 246 15.36 -21.87 -5.68
CA LEU A 246 16.77 -21.45 -5.69
C LEU A 246 17.50 -21.91 -6.96
N ASP A 247 17.18 -23.11 -7.45
CA ASP A 247 17.79 -23.70 -8.64
C ASP A 247 16.93 -23.54 -9.90
N GLY A 248 15.93 -22.66 -9.85
CA GLY A 248 15.02 -22.41 -10.95
C GLY A 248 15.75 -21.89 -12.20
N LYS A 249 15.56 -22.57 -13.34
CA LYS A 249 16.16 -22.21 -14.63
C LYS A 249 15.15 -21.66 -15.63
N GLY A 250 13.89 -21.49 -15.22
CA GLY A 250 12.85 -20.90 -16.05
C GLY A 250 13.14 -19.43 -16.30
N ALA A 251 13.07 -19.00 -17.55
CA ALA A 251 12.99 -17.60 -17.91
C ALA A 251 11.55 -17.30 -18.29
N TYR A 252 10.98 -16.27 -17.67
CA TYR A 252 9.78 -15.65 -18.22
C TYR A 252 10.24 -14.59 -19.23
N ASP A 253 9.90 -14.83 -20.50
CA ASP A 253 10.13 -13.85 -21.56
C ASP A 253 8.94 -12.86 -21.53
N ASP A 254 9.12 -11.74 -20.81
CA ASP A 254 8.11 -10.68 -20.75
C ASP A 254 8.13 -9.91 -22.08
N PRO A 255 7.11 -10.04 -22.93
CA PRO A 255 7.06 -9.34 -24.21
C PRO A 255 7.05 -7.80 -24.07
N ASN A 256 6.74 -7.30 -22.87
CA ASN A 256 6.69 -5.86 -22.55
C ASN A 256 7.88 -5.39 -21.70
N HIS A 257 8.87 -6.26 -21.44
CA HIS A 257 10.00 -5.93 -20.57
C HIS A 257 10.73 -4.64 -20.98
N GLY A 258 10.86 -4.40 -22.29
CA GLY A 258 11.47 -3.18 -22.84
C GLY A 258 10.68 -1.90 -22.56
N GLU A 259 9.35 -1.96 -22.64
CA GLU A 259 8.49 -0.80 -22.39
C GLU A 259 8.47 -0.40 -20.92
N TYR A 260 8.36 -1.38 -20.00
CA TYR A 260 8.39 -1.12 -18.56
C TYR A 260 9.77 -0.67 -18.08
N ALA A 261 10.84 -1.21 -18.63
CA ALA A 261 12.20 -0.78 -18.31
C ALA A 261 12.44 0.67 -18.75
N ALA A 262 11.93 1.09 -19.90
CA ALA A 262 12.00 2.46 -20.38
C ALA A 262 11.23 3.43 -19.47
N ASN A 263 10.04 3.04 -19.01
CA ASN A 263 9.22 3.86 -18.12
C ASN A 263 9.77 3.94 -16.69
N THR A 264 10.45 2.91 -16.19
CA THR A 264 11.08 2.94 -14.86
C THR A 264 12.37 3.75 -14.82
N SER A 265 13.00 4.04 -15.96
CA SER A 265 14.17 4.90 -16.08
C SER A 265 13.81 6.38 -16.23
N ALA A 266 12.56 6.72 -16.55
CA ALA A 266 12.09 8.10 -16.57
C ALA A 266 12.17 8.70 -15.17
N LYS A 267 12.94 9.77 -15.00
CA LYS A 267 13.01 10.51 -13.74
C LYS A 267 11.60 10.96 -13.35
N PRO A 268 11.13 10.73 -12.12
CA PRO A 268 9.89 11.31 -11.64
C PRO A 268 9.96 12.84 -11.81
N GLY A 269 9.00 13.42 -12.50
CA GLY A 269 8.94 14.88 -12.68
C GLY A 269 9.23 15.43 -14.08
N ALA A 270 9.64 14.61 -15.05
CA ALA A 270 9.94 15.13 -16.40
C ALA A 270 8.69 15.30 -17.30
N SER A 271 7.54 14.70 -16.97
CA SER A 271 6.31 14.78 -17.78
C SER A 271 5.30 15.84 -17.34
N ASP A 272 5.40 16.34 -16.11
CA ASP A 272 4.39 17.26 -15.57
C ASP A 272 4.66 18.75 -15.88
N SER A 273 5.80 19.11 -16.53
CA SER A 273 6.10 20.51 -16.85
C SER A 273 5.49 21.04 -18.17
N LYS A 274 4.85 20.17 -18.97
CA LYS A 274 4.24 20.59 -20.24
C LYS A 274 2.75 20.93 -20.17
N ASP A 275 2.04 20.47 -19.17
CA ASP A 275 0.59 20.73 -19.04
C ASP A 275 0.23 21.93 -18.14
N ALA A 276 1.19 22.48 -17.39
CA ALA A 276 0.97 23.67 -16.57
C ALA A 276 0.84 24.98 -17.38
N GLY A 277 1.07 24.94 -18.68
CA GLY A 277 1.09 26.11 -19.56
C GLY A 277 -0.21 26.41 -20.33
N LYS A 278 -1.22 25.54 -20.30
CA LYS A 278 -2.43 25.70 -21.14
C LYS A 278 -3.73 26.04 -20.40
N ALA A 279 -3.70 26.25 -19.11
CA ALA A 279 -4.89 26.63 -18.33
C ALA A 279 -4.97 28.15 -18.06
N LYS A 280 -4.48 29.00 -18.97
CA LYS A 280 -4.75 30.46 -18.97
C LYS A 280 -5.07 30.90 -20.37
N ALA A 281 -6.29 30.70 -20.81
CA ALA A 281 -7.04 31.49 -21.81
C ALA A 281 -8.33 30.71 -22.17
N GLN A 282 -9.37 30.90 -21.43
CA GLN A 282 -10.76 31.14 -21.87
C GLN A 282 -11.65 31.29 -20.65
#